data_5b9687f19e9b001e2f0c1b2a7cdae980
#
_entry.id   5b9687f19e9b001e2f0c1b2a7cdae980
#
_cell.length_a   1.000
_cell.length_b   1.000
_cell.length_c   1.000
_cell.angle_alpha   90.00
_cell.angle_beta   90.00
_cell.angle_gamma   90.00
#
_symmetry.space_group_name_H-M   'P 1'
#
loop_
_entity.id
_entity.type
_entity.pdbx_description
1 polymer ?
#
loop_
_entity_poly.entity_id
_entity_poly.type
_entity_poly.pdbx_seq_one_letter_code
_entity_poly.pdbx_strand_id
1 'polypeptide(L)'
;MRGIFKPFYYLIGEQAAGVAAFFLPVWFLEGDAVGTETAMSNGGRGRLPEFNMAYRAQMLGGDKFYSFDKWLLGSYKNYTGTYYALGYDMTSYARQRYGSDIWDKSTTRYTSNILFEGSFKHYTGSSFKRLYHDTFDFLREGWEKQDTAVIVPAYLSPDNKTYTSYRYPLAINDSVVIAVKSGLKDINSLVA
;
A
#
# COMPACT_ATOMS: atom_id res chain seq x y z
N MET A 1 -17.38 10.99 -18.42
CA MET A 1 -18.02 10.37 -17.24
C MET A 1 -19.06 9.38 -17.67
N ARG A 2 -19.22 8.24 -16.97
CA ARG A 2 -20.14 7.13 -17.30
C ARG A 2 -20.99 6.77 -16.07
N GLY A 3 -21.97 5.89 -16.26
CA GLY A 3 -22.81 5.38 -15.16
C GLY A 3 -23.74 6.42 -14.55
N ILE A 4 -24.08 6.24 -13.27
CA ILE A 4 -25.07 7.06 -12.54
C ILE A 4 -24.64 8.53 -12.39
N PHE A 5 -23.37 8.85 -12.51
CA PHE A 5 -22.85 10.21 -12.40
C PHE A 5 -22.91 11.00 -13.71
N LYS A 6 -23.28 10.35 -14.84
CA LYS A 6 -23.38 11.00 -16.15
C LYS A 6 -24.40 12.15 -16.18
N PRO A 7 -25.62 12.01 -15.61
CA PRO A 7 -26.58 13.12 -15.55
C PRO A 7 -26.06 14.31 -14.75
N PHE A 8 -25.33 14.06 -13.65
CA PHE A 8 -24.75 15.14 -12.84
C PHE A 8 -23.68 15.91 -13.62
N TYR A 9 -22.94 15.24 -14.49
CA TYR A 9 -21.96 15.91 -15.35
C TYR A 9 -22.61 16.94 -16.28
N TYR A 10 -23.79 16.66 -16.80
CA TYR A 10 -24.54 17.62 -17.63
C TYR A 10 -25.12 18.79 -16.83
N LEU A 11 -25.35 18.63 -15.53
CA LEU A 11 -25.89 19.68 -14.66
C LEU A 11 -24.80 20.59 -14.07
N ILE A 12 -23.71 20.02 -13.60
CA ILE A 12 -22.68 20.74 -12.84
C ILE A 12 -21.27 20.64 -13.48
N GLY A 13 -21.18 20.11 -14.71
CA GLY A 13 -19.91 20.03 -15.42
C GLY A 13 -18.87 19.16 -14.74
N GLU A 14 -17.61 19.59 -14.78
CA GLU A 14 -16.47 18.86 -14.21
C GLU A 14 -16.56 18.67 -12.69
N GLN A 15 -17.33 19.47 -11.97
CA GLN A 15 -17.59 19.31 -10.54
C GLN A 15 -18.19 17.93 -10.20
N ALA A 16 -18.94 17.34 -11.13
CA ALA A 16 -19.47 15.99 -10.97
C ALA A 16 -18.38 14.92 -10.83
N ALA A 17 -17.19 15.15 -11.38
CA ALA A 17 -16.05 14.24 -11.21
C ALA A 17 -15.54 14.25 -9.76
N GLY A 18 -15.45 15.42 -9.13
CA GLY A 18 -15.11 15.57 -7.71
C GLY A 18 -16.13 14.87 -6.80
N VAL A 19 -17.42 15.05 -7.07
CA VAL A 19 -18.50 14.35 -6.33
C VAL A 19 -18.38 12.84 -6.48
N ALA A 20 -18.13 12.36 -7.69
CA ALA A 20 -17.97 10.92 -7.92
C ALA A 20 -16.72 10.34 -7.23
N ALA A 21 -15.62 11.09 -7.21
CA ALA A 21 -14.38 10.70 -6.54
C ALA A 21 -14.54 10.64 -5.01
N PHE A 22 -15.37 11.49 -4.41
CA PHE A 22 -15.64 11.48 -2.97
C PHE A 22 -16.15 10.12 -2.46
N PHE A 23 -16.82 9.36 -3.30
CA PHE A 23 -17.31 8.02 -2.97
C PHE A 23 -16.31 6.88 -3.25
N LEU A 24 -15.06 7.22 -3.60
CA LEU A 24 -13.99 6.25 -3.77
C LEU A 24 -13.11 6.23 -2.52
N PRO A 25 -12.71 5.04 -2.03
CA PRO A 25 -11.84 4.98 -0.86
C PRO A 25 -10.45 5.52 -1.17
N VAL A 26 -9.85 6.20 -0.18
CA VAL A 26 -8.54 6.84 -0.30
C VAL A 26 -7.46 5.85 -0.72
N TRP A 27 -7.46 4.62 -0.17
CA TRP A 27 -6.49 3.60 -0.55
C TRP A 27 -6.52 3.27 -2.05
N PHE A 28 -7.71 3.31 -2.66
CA PHE A 28 -7.87 3.08 -4.09
C PHE A 28 -7.32 4.26 -4.90
N LEU A 29 -7.72 5.49 -4.55
CA LEU A 29 -7.28 6.69 -5.28
C LEU A 29 -5.76 6.84 -5.25
N GLU A 30 -5.16 6.71 -4.08
CA GLU A 30 -3.73 6.85 -3.90
C GLU A 30 -2.94 5.64 -4.47
N GLY A 31 -3.48 4.44 -4.30
CA GLY A 31 -2.88 3.24 -4.86
C GLY A 31 -2.88 3.25 -6.39
N ASP A 32 -3.96 3.70 -7.00
CA ASP A 32 -4.09 3.84 -8.45
C ASP A 32 -3.15 4.92 -9.00
N ALA A 33 -3.02 6.03 -8.28
CA ALA A 33 -2.06 7.08 -8.61
C ALA A 33 -0.60 6.58 -8.58
N VAL A 34 -0.22 5.81 -7.54
CA VAL A 34 1.11 5.18 -7.48
C VAL A 34 1.29 4.15 -8.60
N GLY A 35 0.25 3.39 -8.93
CA GLY A 35 0.26 2.46 -10.07
C GLY A 35 0.54 3.17 -11.38
N THR A 36 -0.14 4.28 -11.61
CA THR A 36 0.03 5.12 -12.81
C THR A 36 1.43 5.74 -12.85
N GLU A 37 1.87 6.35 -11.75
CA GLU A 37 3.23 6.89 -11.60
C GLU A 37 4.29 5.83 -11.93
N THR A 38 4.12 4.62 -11.38
CA THR A 38 5.07 3.51 -11.57
C THR A 38 5.08 2.99 -13.00
N ALA A 39 3.92 2.94 -13.66
CA ALA A 39 3.80 2.48 -15.04
C ALA A 39 4.34 3.49 -16.05
N MET A 40 4.14 4.78 -15.80
CA MET A 40 4.44 5.87 -16.75
C MET A 40 5.80 6.52 -16.52
N SER A 41 6.56 6.14 -15.49
CA SER A 41 7.88 6.70 -15.19
C SER A 41 8.94 5.62 -14.97
N ASN A 42 10.21 5.99 -15.15
CA ASN A 42 11.33 5.09 -14.85
C ASN A 42 11.66 4.99 -13.35
N GLY A 43 11.12 5.89 -12.51
CA GLY A 43 11.43 6.04 -11.08
C GLY A 43 10.23 5.97 -10.15
N GLY A 44 9.10 5.37 -10.58
CA GLY A 44 7.89 5.31 -9.77
C GLY A 44 8.06 4.55 -8.44
N ARG A 45 7.38 5.03 -7.40
CA ARG A 45 7.50 4.52 -6.01
C ARG A 45 7.28 3.03 -5.88
N GLY A 46 6.39 2.44 -6.68
CA GLY A 46 6.12 1.01 -6.65
C GLY A 46 7.31 0.12 -7.05
N ARG A 47 8.38 0.70 -7.63
CA ARG A 47 9.64 -0.01 -7.96
C ARG A 47 10.66 0.01 -6.81
N LEU A 48 10.44 0.86 -5.81
CA LEU A 48 11.38 1.02 -4.69
C LEU A 48 11.19 -0.11 -3.68
N PRO A 49 12.25 -0.87 -3.34
CA PRO A 49 12.14 -1.97 -2.38
C PRO A 49 11.58 -1.54 -1.02
N GLU A 50 11.91 -0.32 -0.58
CA GLU A 50 11.45 0.26 0.68
C GLU A 50 9.95 0.54 0.71
N PHE A 51 9.30 0.66 -0.45
CA PHE A 51 7.88 0.99 -0.53
C PHE A 51 6.99 -0.09 0.12
N ASN A 52 7.35 -1.37 -0.07
CA ASN A 52 6.65 -2.52 0.48
C ASN A 52 7.35 -3.15 1.69
N MET A 53 8.45 -2.55 2.16
CA MET A 53 9.29 -3.12 3.21
C MET A 53 8.52 -3.42 4.51
N ALA A 54 7.60 -2.53 4.93
CA ALA A 54 6.82 -2.71 6.14
C ALA A 54 5.94 -3.97 6.09
N TYR A 55 5.29 -4.22 4.96
CA TYR A 55 4.46 -5.41 4.74
C TYR A 55 5.29 -6.67 4.67
N ARG A 56 6.37 -6.62 3.87
CA ARG A 56 7.29 -7.74 3.71
C ARG A 56 7.93 -8.15 5.04
N ALA A 57 8.45 -7.20 5.81
CA ALA A 57 9.06 -7.46 7.10
C ALA A 57 8.09 -8.11 8.08
N GLN A 58 6.83 -7.64 8.15
CA GLN A 58 5.84 -8.24 9.03
C GLN A 58 5.44 -9.64 8.59
N MET A 59 5.29 -9.89 7.30
CA MET A 59 4.90 -11.20 6.78
C MET A 59 6.00 -12.25 6.96
N LEU A 60 7.25 -11.91 6.67
CA LEU A 60 8.38 -12.84 6.72
C LEU A 60 8.99 -12.94 8.13
N GLY A 61 8.79 -11.93 8.99
CA GLY A 61 9.25 -11.93 10.36
C GLY A 61 8.49 -12.86 11.32
N GLY A 62 7.47 -13.57 10.84
CA GLY A 62 6.70 -14.54 11.64
C GLY A 62 5.64 -13.93 12.55
N ASP A 63 5.49 -12.62 12.58
CA ASP A 63 4.47 -11.92 13.33
C ASP A 63 3.07 -12.09 12.70
N LYS A 64 2.04 -11.85 13.51
CA LYS A 64 0.67 -11.82 13.02
C LYS A 64 0.49 -10.66 12.05
N PHE A 65 0.19 -10.96 10.78
CA PHE A 65 -0.13 -9.96 9.78
C PHE A 65 -1.42 -9.20 10.15
N TYR A 66 -1.39 -7.86 10.05
CA TYR A 66 -2.50 -7.03 10.51
C TYR A 66 -3.71 -7.14 9.57
N SER A 67 -4.88 -6.74 10.09
CA SER A 67 -6.10 -6.64 9.28
C SER A 67 -6.02 -5.48 8.29
N PHE A 68 -6.85 -5.55 7.24
CA PHE A 68 -7.02 -4.47 6.27
C PHE A 68 -7.25 -3.11 6.94
N ASP A 69 -8.18 -3.04 7.90
CA ASP A 69 -8.53 -1.79 8.58
C ASP A 69 -7.34 -1.21 9.37
N LYS A 70 -6.53 -2.08 9.99
CA LYS A 70 -5.37 -1.62 10.75
C LYS A 70 -4.26 -1.07 9.84
N TRP A 71 -4.06 -1.66 8.67
CA TRP A 71 -3.14 -1.12 7.67
C TRP A 71 -3.64 0.19 7.07
N LEU A 72 -4.96 0.29 6.83
CA LEU A 72 -5.58 1.47 6.23
C LEU A 72 -5.58 2.67 7.18
N LEU A 73 -5.96 2.45 8.43
CA LEU A 73 -6.16 3.52 9.42
C LEU A 73 -4.90 3.83 10.24
N GLY A 74 -3.91 2.96 10.18
CA GLY A 74 -2.71 3.07 11.01
C GLY A 74 -2.90 2.59 12.44
N SER A 75 -1.88 2.76 13.27
CA SER A 75 -1.91 2.38 14.69
C SER A 75 -0.94 3.23 15.50
N TYR A 76 -1.40 3.76 16.64
CA TYR A 76 -0.54 4.44 17.62
C TYR A 76 0.33 3.49 18.43
N LYS A 77 -0.03 2.19 18.46
CA LYS A 77 0.66 1.18 19.25
C LYS A 77 1.72 0.43 18.46
N ASN A 78 1.46 0.22 17.18
CA ASN A 78 2.29 -0.62 16.32
C ASN A 78 2.67 0.15 15.07
N TYR A 79 3.87 -0.11 14.56
CA TYR A 79 4.23 0.39 13.24
C TYR A 79 3.36 -0.24 12.16
N THR A 80 2.83 0.58 11.30
CA THR A 80 2.10 0.19 10.08
C THR A 80 2.75 0.89 8.89
N GLY A 81 2.76 0.22 7.74
CA GLY A 81 3.11 0.84 6.48
C GLY A 81 2.09 1.92 6.07
N THR A 82 2.26 2.45 4.88
CA THR A 82 1.37 3.49 4.36
C THR A 82 0.23 2.87 3.54
N TYR A 83 -0.95 3.47 3.61
CA TYR A 83 -2.09 3.05 2.77
C TYR A 83 -1.82 3.24 1.25
N TYR A 84 -0.81 4.00 0.88
CA TYR A 84 -0.32 4.11 -0.50
C TYR A 84 0.20 2.78 -1.03
N ALA A 85 1.06 2.11 -0.27
CA ALA A 85 1.59 0.80 -0.64
C ALA A 85 0.48 -0.27 -0.62
N LEU A 86 -0.39 -0.25 0.41
CA LEU A 86 -1.58 -1.10 0.47
C LEU A 86 -2.42 -0.97 -0.80
N GLY A 87 -2.75 0.26 -1.16
CA GLY A 87 -3.58 0.56 -2.33
C GLY A 87 -2.89 0.16 -3.64
N TYR A 88 -1.61 0.46 -3.78
CA TYR A 88 -0.82 0.08 -4.95
C TYR A 88 -0.80 -1.43 -5.18
N ASP A 89 -0.52 -2.19 -4.14
CA ASP A 89 -0.46 -3.65 -4.23
C ASP A 89 -1.84 -4.23 -4.59
N MET A 90 -2.89 -3.79 -3.92
CA MET A 90 -4.25 -4.26 -4.18
C MET A 90 -4.75 -3.87 -5.58
N THR A 91 -4.47 -2.64 -6.02
CA THR A 91 -4.91 -2.18 -7.35
C THR A 91 -4.14 -2.87 -8.47
N SER A 92 -2.84 -3.10 -8.28
CA SER A 92 -1.99 -3.80 -9.23
C SER A 92 -2.35 -5.28 -9.34
N TYR A 93 -2.52 -5.96 -8.21
CA TYR A 93 -2.95 -7.35 -8.17
C TYR A 93 -4.34 -7.54 -8.82
N ALA A 94 -5.29 -6.66 -8.53
CA ALA A 94 -6.61 -6.73 -9.15
C ALA A 94 -6.54 -6.60 -10.68
N ARG A 95 -5.70 -5.70 -11.22
CA ARG A 95 -5.47 -5.62 -12.67
C ARG A 95 -4.88 -6.90 -13.24
N GLN A 96 -3.91 -7.47 -12.55
CA GLN A 96 -3.29 -8.74 -12.96
C GLN A 96 -4.31 -9.90 -12.93
N ARG A 97 -5.14 -9.96 -11.91
CA ARG A 97 -6.05 -11.09 -11.65
C ARG A 97 -7.33 -11.03 -12.47
N TYR A 98 -7.91 -9.84 -12.64
CA TYR A 98 -9.24 -9.64 -13.21
C TYR A 98 -9.25 -8.87 -14.54
N GLY A 99 -8.08 -8.43 -15.00
CA GLY A 99 -7.91 -7.66 -16.23
C GLY A 99 -7.58 -6.19 -15.99
N SER A 100 -6.88 -5.59 -16.94
CA SER A 100 -6.38 -4.20 -16.84
C SER A 100 -7.48 -3.16 -16.70
N ASP A 101 -8.68 -3.45 -17.17
CA ASP A 101 -9.85 -2.56 -17.20
C ASP A 101 -10.78 -2.71 -15.98
N ILE A 102 -10.39 -3.56 -15.00
CA ILE A 102 -11.24 -3.85 -13.84
C ILE A 102 -11.65 -2.59 -13.07
N TRP A 103 -10.74 -1.63 -12.93
CA TRP A 103 -11.02 -0.40 -12.20
C TRP A 103 -11.86 0.59 -13.01
N ASP A 104 -11.70 0.64 -14.34
CA ASP A 104 -12.60 1.41 -15.22
C ASP A 104 -14.04 0.88 -15.11
N LYS A 105 -14.22 -0.44 -15.14
CA LYS A 105 -15.52 -1.10 -14.93
C LYS A 105 -16.09 -0.80 -13.54
N SER A 106 -15.28 -0.96 -12.49
CA SER A 106 -15.73 -0.80 -11.10
C SER A 106 -16.08 0.64 -10.73
N THR A 107 -15.38 1.63 -11.31
CA THR A 107 -15.69 3.05 -11.12
C THR A 107 -16.87 3.52 -11.96
N THR A 108 -17.21 2.81 -13.04
CA THR A 108 -18.41 3.03 -13.83
C THR A 108 -19.61 2.39 -13.12
N ARG A 109 -20.19 3.13 -12.15
CA ARG A 109 -21.27 2.62 -11.30
C ARG A 109 -22.64 2.82 -11.96
N TYR A 110 -23.53 1.86 -11.75
CA TYR A 110 -24.93 1.90 -12.19
C TYR A 110 -25.87 1.85 -10.99
N THR A 111 -27.15 2.12 -11.19
CA THR A 111 -28.17 2.14 -10.13
C THR A 111 -28.24 0.86 -9.31
N SER A 112 -27.91 -0.29 -9.89
CA SER A 112 -27.83 -1.59 -9.20
C SER A 112 -26.57 -1.77 -8.37
N ASN A 113 -25.49 -0.97 -8.62
CA ASN A 113 -24.18 -1.09 -8.00
C ASN A 113 -23.62 0.30 -7.63
N ILE A 114 -24.34 1.02 -6.77
CA ILE A 114 -24.01 2.40 -6.38
C ILE A 114 -22.71 2.45 -5.57
N LEU A 115 -22.50 1.49 -4.67
CA LEU A 115 -21.29 1.42 -3.84
C LEU A 115 -20.14 0.85 -4.64
N PHE A 116 -18.95 1.44 -4.46
CA PHE A 116 -17.74 1.05 -5.18
C PHE A 116 -17.38 -0.42 -4.97
N GLU A 117 -17.42 -0.91 -3.73
CA GLU A 117 -17.19 -2.32 -3.44
C GLU A 117 -18.25 -3.23 -4.07
N GLY A 118 -19.53 -2.80 -4.08
CA GLY A 118 -20.61 -3.53 -4.75
C GLY A 118 -20.38 -3.65 -6.25
N SER A 119 -19.90 -2.59 -6.90
CA SER A 119 -19.53 -2.60 -8.30
C SER A 119 -18.34 -3.53 -8.57
N PHE A 120 -17.29 -3.44 -7.77
CA PHE A 120 -16.15 -4.35 -7.85
C PHE A 120 -16.57 -5.82 -7.69
N LYS A 121 -17.37 -6.11 -6.67
CA LYS A 121 -17.90 -7.45 -6.42
C LYS A 121 -18.77 -7.99 -7.57
N HIS A 122 -19.52 -7.11 -8.23
CA HIS A 122 -20.32 -7.49 -9.40
C HIS A 122 -19.45 -8.05 -10.54
N TYR A 123 -18.31 -7.41 -10.82
CA TYR A 123 -17.42 -7.82 -11.90
C TYR A 123 -16.44 -8.94 -11.54
N THR A 124 -16.08 -9.09 -10.27
CA THR A 124 -15.02 -9.99 -9.81
C THR A 124 -15.52 -11.18 -8.98
N GLY A 125 -16.72 -11.07 -8.40
CA GLY A 125 -17.22 -11.99 -7.37
C GLY A 125 -16.51 -11.84 -6.02
N SER A 126 -15.58 -10.86 -5.86
CA SER A 126 -14.73 -10.71 -4.68
C SER A 126 -15.03 -9.42 -3.92
N SER A 127 -14.96 -9.46 -2.59
CA SER A 127 -14.98 -8.26 -1.72
C SER A 127 -13.59 -7.63 -1.62
N PHE A 128 -13.50 -6.37 -1.16
CA PHE A 128 -12.20 -5.74 -0.89
C PHE A 128 -11.40 -6.46 0.19
N LYS A 129 -12.07 -7.00 1.20
CA LYS A 129 -11.42 -7.83 2.22
C LYS A 129 -10.79 -9.09 1.61
N ARG A 130 -11.49 -9.76 0.71
CA ARG A 130 -10.94 -10.91 0.01
C ARG A 130 -9.80 -10.52 -0.92
N LEU A 131 -9.96 -9.44 -1.68
CA LEU A 131 -8.89 -8.89 -2.51
C LEU A 131 -7.63 -8.62 -1.68
N TYR A 132 -7.76 -8.04 -0.48
CA TYR A 132 -6.66 -7.83 0.44
C TYR A 132 -5.93 -9.13 0.78
N HIS A 133 -6.64 -10.17 1.20
CA HIS A 133 -6.03 -11.46 1.53
C HIS A 133 -5.35 -12.09 0.31
N ASP A 134 -6.05 -12.18 -0.82
CA ASP A 134 -5.53 -12.76 -2.04
C ASP A 134 -4.28 -12.01 -2.54
N THR A 135 -4.25 -10.67 -2.42
CA THR A 135 -3.08 -9.84 -2.77
C THR A 135 -1.87 -10.19 -1.92
N PHE A 136 -2.03 -10.21 -0.61
CA PHE A 136 -0.89 -10.42 0.29
C PHE A 136 -0.44 -11.88 0.35
N ASP A 137 -1.31 -12.83 0.12
CA ASP A 137 -0.92 -14.24 -0.05
C ASP A 137 -0.08 -14.41 -1.34
N PHE A 138 -0.46 -13.76 -2.43
CA PHE A 138 0.32 -13.75 -3.68
C PHE A 138 1.71 -13.09 -3.48
N LEU A 139 1.77 -11.96 -2.79
CA LEU A 139 3.03 -11.27 -2.52
C LEU A 139 3.93 -12.08 -1.58
N ARG A 140 3.37 -12.73 -0.58
CA ARG A 140 4.10 -13.60 0.35
C ARG A 140 4.83 -14.71 -0.41
N GLU A 141 4.14 -15.42 -1.28
CA GLU A 141 4.76 -16.47 -2.10
C GLU A 141 5.96 -15.96 -2.92
N GLY A 142 5.83 -14.74 -3.47
CA GLY A 142 6.91 -14.08 -4.20
C GLY A 142 8.09 -13.72 -3.30
N TRP A 143 7.83 -13.15 -2.12
CA TRP A 143 8.86 -12.73 -1.18
C TRP A 143 9.58 -13.90 -0.52
N GLU A 144 8.87 -14.99 -0.17
CA GLU A 144 9.47 -16.22 0.35
C GLU A 144 10.48 -16.83 -0.62
N LYS A 145 10.14 -16.83 -1.92
CA LYS A 145 11.07 -17.29 -2.96
C LYS A 145 12.32 -16.42 -3.09
N GLN A 146 12.20 -15.11 -2.86
CA GLN A 146 13.33 -14.18 -2.89
C GLN A 146 14.21 -14.30 -1.65
N ASP A 147 13.62 -14.56 -0.48
CA ASP A 147 14.31 -14.59 0.81
C ASP A 147 15.30 -15.74 0.93
N THR A 148 15.04 -16.86 0.27
CA THR A 148 15.95 -18.02 0.24
C THR A 148 17.28 -17.74 -0.45
N ALA A 149 17.42 -16.65 -1.19
CA ALA A 149 18.62 -16.29 -1.96
C ALA A 149 19.50 -15.23 -1.28
N VAL A 150 19.09 -14.68 -0.12
CA VAL A 150 19.79 -13.57 0.51
C VAL A 150 20.52 -14.01 1.77
N ILE A 151 21.84 -13.78 1.81
CA ILE A 151 22.64 -13.86 3.05
C ILE A 151 22.30 -12.63 3.88
N VAL A 152 21.62 -12.81 5.00
CA VAL A 152 21.31 -11.70 5.93
C VAL A 152 22.57 -11.37 6.72
N PRO A 153 23.17 -10.18 6.56
CA PRO A 153 24.30 -9.76 7.37
C PRO A 153 23.88 -9.57 8.83
N ALA A 154 24.86 -9.65 9.75
CA ALA A 154 24.61 -9.34 11.16
C ALA A 154 24.07 -7.92 11.33
N TYR A 155 23.01 -7.77 12.13
CA TYR A 155 22.45 -6.46 12.44
C TYR A 155 23.40 -5.68 13.36
N LEU A 156 23.67 -4.42 13.01
CA LEU A 156 24.44 -3.48 13.85
C LEU A 156 23.52 -2.73 14.82
N SER A 157 22.23 -2.68 14.56
CA SER A 157 21.27 -1.97 15.41
C SER A 157 20.90 -2.79 16.64
N PRO A 158 20.73 -2.12 17.82
CA PRO A 158 20.25 -2.79 19.02
C PRO A 158 18.86 -3.38 18.83
N ASP A 159 18.58 -4.48 19.53
CA ASP A 159 17.25 -5.07 19.57
C ASP A 159 16.33 -4.21 20.45
N ASN A 160 15.28 -3.65 19.86
CA ASN A 160 14.36 -2.74 20.52
C ASN A 160 12.96 -3.37 20.67
N LYS A 161 12.35 -3.22 21.85
CA LYS A 161 10.98 -3.70 22.14
C LYS A 161 9.88 -2.97 21.37
N THR A 162 10.19 -1.79 20.81
CA THR A 162 9.26 -0.98 20.01
C THR A 162 9.92 -0.65 18.68
N TYR A 163 9.11 -0.45 17.65
CA TYR A 163 9.65 -0.04 16.36
C TYR A 163 10.55 1.17 16.48
N THR A 164 11.80 1.00 16.07
CA THR A 164 12.84 2.02 16.01
C THR A 164 13.53 1.92 14.66
N SER A 165 13.72 3.04 14.00
CA SER A 165 14.39 3.15 12.70
C SER A 165 15.69 3.92 12.86
N TYR A 166 16.76 3.43 12.24
CA TYR A 166 18.03 4.11 12.10
C TYR A 166 18.24 4.41 10.62
N ARG A 167 18.37 5.70 10.28
CA ARG A 167 18.49 6.15 8.88
C ARG A 167 19.76 6.95 8.69
N TYR A 168 20.22 6.96 7.45
CA TYR A 168 21.41 7.72 7.02
C TYR A 168 22.66 7.38 7.85
N PRO A 169 23.05 6.08 7.93
CA PRO A 169 24.23 5.71 8.70
C PRO A 169 25.49 6.31 8.05
N LEU A 170 26.32 6.94 8.87
CA LEU A 170 27.62 7.48 8.49
C LEU A 170 28.69 6.90 9.42
N ALA A 171 29.60 6.10 8.89
CA ALA A 171 30.73 5.61 9.62
C ALA A 171 31.74 6.75 9.83
N ILE A 172 32.08 7.04 11.11
CA ILE A 172 33.12 8.01 11.48
C ILE A 172 34.47 7.32 11.55
N ASN A 173 34.48 6.10 12.05
CA ASN A 173 35.66 5.20 12.10
C ASN A 173 35.16 3.75 12.20
N ASP A 174 36.09 2.81 12.38
CA ASP A 174 35.80 1.36 12.43
C ASP A 174 34.89 0.93 13.60
N SER A 175 34.64 1.80 14.57
CA SER A 175 33.89 1.48 15.80
C SER A 175 32.68 2.39 16.02
N VAL A 176 32.53 3.48 15.28
CA VAL A 176 31.50 4.49 15.52
C VAL A 176 30.72 4.78 14.24
N VAL A 177 29.42 4.59 14.30
CA VAL A 177 28.48 4.94 13.24
C VAL A 177 27.47 5.94 13.78
N ILE A 178 27.35 7.09 13.14
CA ILE A 178 26.31 8.08 13.46
C ILE A 178 25.09 7.81 12.58
N ALA A 179 23.89 7.86 13.15
CA ALA A 179 22.63 7.69 12.42
C ALA A 179 21.51 8.56 12.99
N VAL A 180 20.50 8.82 12.20
CA VAL A 180 19.26 9.44 12.66
C VAL A 180 18.35 8.33 13.20
N LYS A 181 18.11 8.36 14.51
CA LYS A 181 17.15 7.48 15.20
C LYS A 181 15.76 8.10 15.17
N SER A 182 14.74 7.31 14.88
CA SER A 182 13.33 7.66 14.99
C SER A 182 12.50 6.44 15.37
N GLY A 183 11.31 6.64 15.93
CA GLY A 183 10.45 5.51 16.31
C GLY A 183 9.07 5.95 16.80
N LEU A 184 8.24 4.98 17.18
CA LEU A 184 6.89 5.26 17.69
C LEU A 184 6.88 6.02 19.02
N LYS A 185 7.95 5.90 19.80
CA LYS A 185 8.11 6.54 21.12
C LYS A 185 9.33 7.48 21.19
N ASP A 186 10.05 7.61 20.09
CA ASP A 186 11.29 8.37 20.03
C ASP A 186 11.10 9.63 19.18
N ILE A 187 11.59 10.75 19.69
CA ILE A 187 11.78 11.96 18.89
C ILE A 187 13.00 11.74 18.00
N ASN A 188 12.95 12.27 16.76
CA ASN A 188 14.09 12.20 15.86
C ASN A 188 15.34 12.77 16.53
N SER A 189 16.36 11.97 16.66
CA SER A 189 17.63 12.33 17.30
C SER A 189 18.82 11.78 16.52
N LEU A 190 19.95 12.49 16.59
CA LEU A 190 21.22 12.00 16.09
C LEU A 190 21.85 11.13 17.19
N VAL A 191 22.26 9.91 16.83
CA VAL A 191 22.86 8.93 17.75
C VAL A 191 24.17 8.39 17.18
N ALA A 192 25.05 7.93 18.06
CA ALA A 192 26.31 7.30 17.72
C ALA A 192 26.43 5.94 18.38
#